data_f67567901b1f580d48bbe7592a15c778
#
_entry.id   f67567901b1f580d48bbe7592a15c778
#
_cell.length_a   1.000
_cell.length_b   1.000
_cell.length_c   1.000
_cell.angle_alpha   90.00
_cell.angle_beta   90.00
_cell.angle_gamma   90.00
#
_symmetry.space_group_name_H-M   'P 1'
#
loop_
_entity.id
_entity.type
_entity.pdbx_description
1 polymer ?
#
loop_
_entity_poly.entity_id
_entity_poly.type
_entity_poly.pdbx_seq_one_letter_code
_entity_poly.pdbx_strand_id
1 'polypeptide(L)'
;MALFEREDDKLRPDPHSQALSVIAIENDFVEGVYHKIAKVYDVMFGPILHPGRLLALERMGIAAGDRVLEVGVGTGINAALYPRDCQVTGIDFSPSMLQKARSRVSRKGLSHVRLMEMDAADLKFPDESFDIVYAPYLVNCVSDPLKVVREMRRVCKPNGKIVIVNHFRSANPVLSRLDRAVSPLTVHIGFKSDLDLPGFLAQTGLRPISIEKVSVPLWHLVICRRD
;
A
#
# COMPACT_ATOMS: atom_id res chain seq x y z
N MET A 1 -24.31 21.65 -5.59
CA MET A 1 -23.36 22.29 -4.69
C MET A 1 -23.48 21.86 -3.23
N ALA A 2 -24.48 21.10 -2.83
CA ALA A 2 -24.74 20.75 -1.42
C ALA A 2 -24.33 19.31 -1.00
N LEU A 3 -23.72 18.51 -1.87
CA LEU A 3 -23.27 17.14 -1.58
C LEU A 3 -21.77 17.02 -1.24
N PHE A 4 -20.98 18.05 -1.49
CA PHE A 4 -19.53 18.06 -1.19
C PHE A 4 -19.17 18.51 0.23
N GLU A 5 -20.04 19.29 0.88
CA GLU A 5 -19.76 19.82 2.24
C GLU A 5 -19.86 18.78 3.38
N ARG A 6 -20.41 17.57 3.12
CA ARG A 6 -20.55 16.54 4.17
C ARG A 6 -19.41 15.53 4.25
N GLU A 7 -18.48 15.51 3.28
CA GLU A 7 -17.31 14.61 3.35
C GLU A 7 -16.09 15.24 4.04
N ASP A 8 -15.94 16.55 3.97
CA ASP A 8 -14.84 17.26 4.65
C ASP A 8 -14.89 17.19 6.18
N ASP A 9 -16.08 17.05 6.77
CA ASP A 9 -16.23 16.93 8.23
C ASP A 9 -15.82 15.54 8.76
N LYS A 10 -15.75 14.54 7.88
CA LYS A 10 -15.27 13.17 8.20
C LYS A 10 -13.75 13.03 8.12
N LEU A 11 -13.04 14.02 7.57
CA LEU A 11 -11.59 14.04 7.41
C LEU A 11 -10.88 14.88 8.48
N ARG A 12 -11.59 15.36 9.52
CA ARG A 12 -10.94 16.03 10.65
C ARG A 12 -10.10 15.00 11.44
N PRO A 13 -8.82 15.30 11.70
CA PRO A 13 -7.98 14.44 12.54
C PRO A 13 -8.64 14.30 13.92
N ASP A 14 -8.69 13.08 14.45
CA ASP A 14 -9.06 12.83 15.83
C ASP A 14 -8.07 13.61 16.74
N PRO A 15 -8.52 14.55 17.62
CA PRO A 15 -7.62 15.28 18.52
C PRO A 15 -6.87 14.35 19.49
N HIS A 16 -7.27 13.09 19.61
CA HIS A 16 -6.56 12.05 20.33
C HIS A 16 -5.75 11.11 19.43
N SER A 17 -5.64 11.41 18.13
CA SER A 17 -4.73 10.74 17.19
C SER A 17 -3.30 11.09 17.58
N GLN A 18 -2.83 10.47 18.67
CA GLN A 18 -1.41 10.44 18.98
C GLN A 18 -0.67 9.83 17.78
N ALA A 19 0.53 10.37 17.53
CA ALA A 19 1.46 9.94 16.51
C ALA A 19 1.32 8.45 16.18
N LEU A 20 1.28 8.12 14.87
CA LEU A 20 1.27 6.75 14.33
C LEU A 20 1.90 5.78 15.32
N SER A 21 1.12 4.86 15.86
CA SER A 21 1.40 4.14 17.11
C SER A 21 2.86 3.71 17.24
N VAL A 22 3.45 4.00 18.38
CA VAL A 22 4.88 3.89 18.71
C VAL A 22 5.43 2.45 18.67
N ILE A 23 4.60 1.45 18.35
CA ILE A 23 5.07 0.07 18.19
C ILE A 23 5.63 -0.06 16.77
N ALA A 24 6.91 0.25 16.60
CA ALA A 24 7.66 -0.13 15.41
C ALA A 24 7.62 -1.66 15.29
N ILE A 25 7.10 -2.17 14.18
CA ILE A 25 7.27 -3.59 13.85
C ILE A 25 8.68 -3.68 13.25
N GLU A 26 9.58 -4.44 13.90
CA GLU A 26 10.94 -4.63 13.37
C GLU A 26 10.87 -5.38 12.04
N ASN A 27 11.64 -4.93 11.05
CA ASN A 27 11.66 -5.53 9.71
C ASN A 27 12.01 -7.02 9.75
N ASP A 28 12.94 -7.44 10.63
CA ASP A 28 13.33 -8.85 10.80
C ASP A 28 12.18 -9.73 11.31
N PHE A 29 11.34 -9.17 12.19
CA PHE A 29 10.15 -9.87 12.66
C PHE A 29 9.13 -10.05 11.53
N VAL A 30 8.89 -8.99 10.75
CA VAL A 30 7.98 -9.02 9.60
C VAL A 30 8.46 -10.03 8.57
N GLU A 31 9.76 -10.04 8.25
CA GLU A 31 10.36 -11.02 7.35
C GLU A 31 10.15 -12.46 7.85
N GLY A 32 10.41 -12.72 9.14
CA GLY A 32 10.21 -14.04 9.73
C GLY A 32 8.76 -14.53 9.66
N VAL A 33 7.78 -13.65 9.87
CA VAL A 33 6.35 -13.96 9.71
C VAL A 33 6.03 -14.26 8.25
N TYR A 34 6.40 -13.38 7.31
CA TYR A 34 6.11 -13.56 5.89
C TYR A 34 6.84 -14.76 5.28
N HIS A 35 8.05 -15.08 5.74
CA HIS A 35 8.74 -16.32 5.33
C HIS A 35 7.92 -17.57 5.66
N LYS A 36 7.39 -17.65 6.88
CA LYS A 36 6.58 -18.81 7.32
C LYS A 36 5.24 -18.93 6.58
N ILE A 37 4.55 -17.81 6.38
CA ILE A 37 3.22 -17.82 5.74
C ILE A 37 3.28 -17.70 4.22
N ALA A 38 4.44 -17.39 3.64
CA ALA A 38 4.58 -17.18 2.19
C ALA A 38 3.95 -18.33 1.36
N LYS A 39 4.04 -19.59 1.84
CA LYS A 39 3.48 -20.75 1.11
C LYS A 39 1.96 -20.73 1.02
N VAL A 40 1.29 -20.18 2.03
CA VAL A 40 -0.19 -20.16 2.14
C VAL A 40 -0.77 -18.76 1.98
N TYR A 41 0.09 -17.74 1.91
CA TYR A 41 -0.31 -16.33 1.85
C TYR A 41 -1.32 -16.06 0.73
N ASP A 42 -1.03 -16.53 -0.47
CA ASP A 42 -1.88 -16.32 -1.65
C ASP A 42 -3.26 -16.99 -1.51
N VAL A 43 -3.32 -18.14 -0.83
CA VAL A 43 -4.56 -18.88 -0.62
C VAL A 43 -5.41 -18.23 0.46
N MET A 44 -4.77 -17.75 1.54
CA MET A 44 -5.47 -17.13 2.68
C MET A 44 -5.91 -15.70 2.39
N PHE A 45 -4.99 -14.88 1.88
CA PHE A 45 -5.21 -13.44 1.71
C PHE A 45 -5.55 -13.05 0.26
N GLY A 46 -5.21 -13.90 -0.72
CA GLY A 46 -5.45 -13.63 -2.13
C GLY A 46 -6.90 -13.21 -2.40
N PRO A 47 -7.90 -14.04 -2.10
CA PRO A 47 -9.31 -13.72 -2.38
C PRO A 47 -9.81 -12.47 -1.67
N ILE A 48 -9.40 -12.26 -0.41
CA ILE A 48 -9.83 -11.14 0.43
C ILE A 48 -9.24 -9.81 -0.08
N LEU A 49 -7.96 -9.82 -0.49
CA LEU A 49 -7.22 -8.64 -0.93
C LEU A 49 -7.42 -8.34 -2.42
N HIS A 50 -7.94 -9.29 -3.20
CA HIS A 50 -8.06 -9.17 -4.66
C HIS A 50 -8.98 -8.04 -5.13
N PRO A 51 -10.17 -7.81 -4.54
CA PRO A 51 -11.05 -6.72 -4.97
C PRO A 51 -10.38 -5.35 -4.91
N GLY A 52 -9.63 -5.07 -3.85
CA GLY A 52 -8.92 -3.79 -3.72
C GLY A 52 -7.79 -3.63 -4.74
N ARG A 53 -7.10 -4.73 -5.11
CA ARG A 53 -6.10 -4.72 -6.17
C ARG A 53 -6.70 -4.40 -7.53
N LEU A 54 -7.81 -5.04 -7.87
CA LEU A 54 -8.52 -4.80 -9.14
C LEU A 54 -9.01 -3.37 -9.22
N LEU A 55 -9.65 -2.86 -8.17
CA LEU A 55 -10.13 -1.49 -8.11
C LEU A 55 -8.96 -0.50 -8.27
N ALA A 56 -7.84 -0.73 -7.59
CA ALA A 56 -6.67 0.13 -7.70
C ALA A 56 -6.13 0.18 -9.13
N LEU A 57 -5.94 -0.96 -9.78
CA LEU A 57 -5.45 -1.04 -11.15
C LEU A 57 -6.38 -0.34 -12.16
N GLU A 58 -7.69 -0.49 -11.99
CA GLU A 58 -8.68 0.23 -12.78
C GLU A 58 -8.57 1.75 -12.60
N ARG A 59 -8.48 2.21 -11.34
CA ARG A 59 -8.44 3.64 -11.00
C ARG A 59 -7.10 4.31 -11.26
N MET A 60 -6.01 3.56 -11.32
CA MET A 60 -4.69 4.10 -11.68
C MET A 60 -4.70 4.73 -13.06
N GLY A 61 -5.50 4.19 -14.01
CA GLY A 61 -5.54 4.66 -15.39
C GLY A 61 -4.15 4.62 -16.00
N ILE A 62 -3.49 3.44 -15.94
CA ILE A 62 -2.15 3.21 -16.46
C ILE A 62 -2.18 3.39 -17.99
N ALA A 63 -1.35 4.28 -18.51
CA ALA A 63 -1.20 4.51 -19.94
C ALA A 63 -0.07 3.65 -20.53
N ALA A 64 -0.11 3.47 -21.85
CA ALA A 64 0.98 2.82 -22.58
C ALA A 64 2.29 3.61 -22.39
N GLY A 65 3.34 2.89 -22.03
CA GLY A 65 4.67 3.47 -21.75
C GLY A 65 4.86 3.99 -20.32
N ASP A 66 3.82 4.03 -19.48
CA ASP A 66 3.96 4.44 -18.08
C ASP A 66 4.97 3.56 -17.33
N ARG A 67 5.73 4.18 -16.46
CA ARG A 67 6.63 3.53 -15.50
C ARG A 67 5.93 3.43 -14.15
N VAL A 68 5.61 2.22 -13.74
CA VAL A 68 4.90 1.93 -12.48
C VAL A 68 5.88 1.32 -11.48
N LEU A 69 5.94 1.88 -10.27
CA LEU A 69 6.61 1.25 -9.13
C LEU A 69 5.56 0.62 -8.21
N GLU A 70 5.64 -0.69 -8.01
CA GLU A 70 4.89 -1.37 -6.95
C GLU A 70 5.78 -1.58 -5.74
N VAL A 71 5.44 -0.95 -4.63
CA VAL A 71 6.18 -1.01 -3.35
C VAL A 71 5.53 -2.07 -2.47
N GLY A 72 6.31 -3.10 -2.10
CA GLY A 72 5.79 -4.28 -1.39
C GLY A 72 5.09 -5.25 -2.34
N VAL A 73 5.79 -5.67 -3.42
CA VAL A 73 5.19 -6.55 -4.45
C VAL A 73 4.84 -7.95 -3.92
N GLY A 74 5.40 -8.37 -2.80
CA GLY A 74 5.16 -9.65 -2.16
C GLY A 74 5.40 -10.82 -3.10
N THR A 75 4.40 -11.71 -3.21
CA THR A 75 4.45 -12.88 -4.11
C THR A 75 4.16 -12.54 -5.58
N GLY A 76 4.03 -11.26 -5.92
CA GLY A 76 3.79 -10.79 -7.29
C GLY A 76 2.39 -11.08 -7.84
N ILE A 77 1.35 -11.10 -6.99
CA ILE A 77 -0.03 -11.38 -7.42
C ILE A 77 -0.48 -10.37 -8.48
N ASN A 78 -0.13 -9.09 -8.32
CA ASN A 78 -0.52 -8.02 -9.23
C ASN A 78 0.20 -8.08 -10.57
N ALA A 79 1.36 -8.74 -10.65
CA ALA A 79 2.22 -8.71 -11.83
C ALA A 79 1.48 -9.06 -13.14
N ALA A 80 0.51 -9.97 -13.09
CA ALA A 80 -0.26 -10.39 -14.26
C ALA A 80 -1.47 -9.49 -14.56
N LEU A 81 -1.75 -8.51 -13.70
CA LEU A 81 -2.89 -7.61 -13.84
C LEU A 81 -2.51 -6.30 -14.52
N TYR A 82 -1.21 -5.98 -14.58
CA TYR A 82 -0.71 -4.78 -15.28
C TYR A 82 -0.82 -4.93 -16.79
N PRO A 83 -1.18 -3.85 -17.51
CA PRO A 83 -1.07 -3.79 -18.97
C PRO A 83 0.33 -4.16 -19.46
N ARG A 84 0.43 -4.85 -20.61
CA ARG A 84 1.73 -5.30 -21.11
C ARG A 84 2.55 -4.22 -21.78
N ASP A 85 1.94 -3.10 -22.09
CA ASP A 85 2.53 -1.92 -22.74
C ASP A 85 3.04 -0.86 -21.75
N CYS A 86 2.96 -1.12 -20.43
CA CYS A 86 3.62 -0.34 -19.38
C CYS A 86 4.89 -1.04 -18.88
N GLN A 87 5.71 -0.34 -18.11
CA GLN A 87 6.92 -0.87 -17.46
C GLN A 87 6.70 -0.94 -15.94
N VAL A 88 6.71 -2.13 -15.38
CA VAL A 88 6.50 -2.33 -13.95
C VAL A 88 7.82 -2.68 -13.25
N THR A 89 8.15 -1.93 -12.21
CA THR A 89 9.19 -2.32 -11.25
C THR A 89 8.51 -2.67 -9.93
N GLY A 90 8.64 -3.91 -9.49
CA GLY A 90 8.15 -4.36 -8.18
C GLY A 90 9.30 -4.50 -7.21
N ILE A 91 9.17 -3.93 -6.02
CA ILE A 91 10.16 -4.10 -4.95
C ILE A 91 9.54 -4.79 -3.73
N ASP A 92 10.37 -5.55 -3.05
CA ASP A 92 10.08 -6.12 -1.74
C ASP A 92 11.39 -6.31 -0.97
N PHE A 93 11.35 -6.25 0.35
CA PHE A 93 12.56 -6.50 1.16
C PHE A 93 12.74 -7.98 1.47
N SER A 94 11.72 -8.82 1.26
CA SER A 94 11.75 -10.26 1.55
C SER A 94 12.23 -11.09 0.36
N PRO A 95 13.41 -11.73 0.43
CA PRO A 95 13.91 -12.62 -0.62
C PRO A 95 12.96 -13.78 -0.92
N SER A 96 12.29 -14.31 0.10
CA SER A 96 11.35 -15.44 -0.03
C SER A 96 10.08 -15.06 -0.80
N MET A 97 9.58 -13.85 -0.60
CA MET A 97 8.46 -13.30 -1.38
C MET A 97 8.88 -13.07 -2.82
N LEU A 98 10.03 -12.44 -3.04
CA LEU A 98 10.56 -12.18 -4.37
C LEU A 98 10.86 -13.45 -5.16
N GLN A 99 11.30 -14.52 -4.51
CA GLN A 99 11.49 -15.81 -5.18
C GLN A 99 10.18 -16.32 -5.80
N LYS A 100 9.06 -16.19 -5.09
CA LYS A 100 7.73 -16.56 -5.62
C LYS A 100 7.27 -15.61 -6.72
N ALA A 101 7.49 -14.31 -6.52
CA ALA A 101 7.18 -13.31 -7.54
C ALA A 101 7.95 -13.59 -8.84
N ARG A 102 9.26 -13.85 -8.76
CA ARG A 102 10.11 -14.21 -9.93
C ARG A 102 9.60 -15.47 -10.63
N SER A 103 9.25 -16.51 -9.88
CA SER A 103 8.67 -17.73 -10.43
C SER A 103 7.35 -17.45 -11.16
N ARG A 104 6.49 -16.60 -10.60
CA ARG A 104 5.21 -16.20 -11.22
C ARG A 104 5.43 -15.39 -12.49
N VAL A 105 6.31 -14.40 -12.46
CA VAL A 105 6.65 -13.54 -13.61
C VAL A 105 7.21 -14.38 -14.74
N SER A 106 8.17 -15.26 -14.45
CA SER A 106 8.77 -16.17 -15.44
C SER A 106 7.75 -17.12 -16.06
N ARG A 107 6.97 -17.81 -15.23
CA ARG A 107 5.97 -18.79 -15.69
C ARG A 107 4.89 -18.17 -16.56
N LYS A 108 4.54 -16.89 -16.33
CA LYS A 108 3.53 -16.16 -17.10
C LYS A 108 4.13 -15.33 -18.25
N GLY A 109 5.43 -15.36 -18.46
CA GLY A 109 6.11 -14.60 -19.53
C GLY A 109 5.87 -13.09 -19.42
N LEU A 110 5.98 -12.52 -18.21
CA LEU A 110 5.72 -11.09 -17.97
C LEU A 110 7.01 -10.27 -18.13
N SER A 111 7.47 -10.10 -19.36
CA SER A 111 8.74 -9.43 -19.67
C SER A 111 8.76 -7.92 -19.32
N HIS A 112 7.60 -7.30 -19.17
CA HIS A 112 7.43 -5.89 -18.77
C HIS A 112 7.55 -5.68 -17.25
N VAL A 113 7.71 -6.75 -16.45
CA VAL A 113 7.80 -6.71 -14.99
C VAL A 113 9.22 -7.04 -14.53
N ARG A 114 9.85 -6.08 -13.85
CA ARG A 114 11.16 -6.24 -13.21
C ARG A 114 10.98 -6.32 -11.69
N LEU A 115 11.70 -7.23 -11.02
CA LEU A 115 11.63 -7.43 -9.57
C LEU A 115 12.99 -7.18 -8.91
N MET A 116 12.99 -6.40 -7.82
CA MET A 116 14.20 -6.02 -7.10
C MET A 116 14.00 -6.16 -5.59
N GLU A 117 15.03 -6.60 -4.90
CA GLU A 117 15.10 -6.58 -3.45
C GLU A 117 15.50 -5.17 -2.99
N MET A 118 14.65 -4.56 -2.15
CA MET A 118 14.85 -3.18 -1.72
C MET A 118 13.98 -2.84 -0.51
N ASP A 119 14.51 -2.02 0.40
CA ASP A 119 13.73 -1.42 1.49
C ASP A 119 12.87 -0.27 0.94
N ALA A 120 11.59 -0.30 1.24
CA ALA A 120 10.64 0.76 0.88
C ALA A 120 10.97 2.11 1.55
N ALA A 121 11.67 2.08 2.67
CA ALA A 121 12.12 3.28 3.40
C ALA A 121 13.42 3.89 2.85
N ASP A 122 14.06 3.24 1.85
CA ASP A 122 15.33 3.70 1.25
C ASP A 122 15.41 3.27 -0.22
N LEU A 123 14.60 3.92 -1.07
CA LEU A 123 14.49 3.60 -2.49
C LEU A 123 15.74 4.02 -3.28
N LYS A 124 16.41 3.06 -3.90
CA LYS A 124 17.61 3.30 -4.72
C LYS A 124 17.27 3.70 -6.16
N PHE A 125 16.27 4.55 -6.32
CA PHE A 125 15.88 5.13 -7.60
C PHE A 125 16.15 6.64 -7.57
N PRO A 126 16.47 7.25 -8.73
CA PRO A 126 16.50 8.71 -8.85
C PRO A 126 15.15 9.33 -8.53
N ASP A 127 15.16 10.60 -8.19
CA ASP A 127 13.95 11.39 -8.06
C ASP A 127 13.15 11.34 -9.35
N GLU A 128 11.84 11.46 -9.25
CA GLU A 128 10.94 11.63 -10.41
C GLU A 128 11.07 10.52 -11.48
N SER A 129 11.26 9.28 -11.03
CA SER A 129 11.50 8.14 -11.90
C SER A 129 10.24 7.45 -12.43
N PHE A 130 9.11 7.59 -11.72
CA PHE A 130 7.89 6.80 -11.99
C PHE A 130 6.67 7.68 -12.20
N ASP A 131 5.82 7.29 -13.15
CA ASP A 131 4.56 7.96 -13.44
C ASP A 131 3.52 7.61 -12.38
N ILE A 132 3.57 6.36 -11.87
CA ILE A 132 2.69 5.84 -10.82
C ILE A 132 3.53 5.12 -9.77
N VAL A 133 3.29 5.42 -8.50
CA VAL A 133 3.87 4.69 -7.36
C VAL A 133 2.73 4.08 -6.54
N TYR A 134 2.68 2.76 -6.47
CA TYR A 134 1.60 2.00 -5.88
C TYR A 134 2.05 1.18 -4.67
N ALA A 135 1.37 1.31 -3.55
CA ALA A 135 1.62 0.56 -2.32
C ALA A 135 0.37 -0.24 -1.91
N PRO A 136 0.23 -1.51 -2.35
CA PRO A 136 -0.88 -2.36 -1.96
C PRO A 136 -0.64 -3.00 -0.58
N TYR A 137 -1.44 -2.66 0.42
CA TYR A 137 -1.44 -3.29 1.75
C TYR A 137 -0.10 -3.22 2.51
N LEU A 138 0.71 -2.21 2.20
CA LEU A 138 2.06 -2.08 2.72
C LEU A 138 2.16 -1.19 3.97
N VAL A 139 1.46 -0.03 3.98
CA VAL A 139 1.72 1.02 4.98
C VAL A 139 1.44 0.58 6.43
N ASN A 140 0.64 -0.46 6.62
CA ASN A 140 0.39 -1.06 7.94
C ASN A 140 1.47 -2.10 8.35
N CYS A 141 2.34 -2.50 7.43
CA CYS A 141 3.31 -3.57 7.62
C CYS A 141 4.75 -3.05 7.78
N VAL A 142 4.96 -1.74 7.62
CA VAL A 142 6.30 -1.13 7.70
C VAL A 142 6.53 -0.47 9.04
N SER A 143 7.80 -0.38 9.45
CA SER A 143 8.22 0.26 10.71
C SER A 143 7.99 1.77 10.68
N ASP A 144 8.33 2.44 9.57
CA ASP A 144 8.18 3.89 9.40
C ASP A 144 7.38 4.22 8.12
N PRO A 145 6.04 4.25 8.19
CA PRO A 145 5.19 4.58 7.05
C PRO A 145 5.40 6.00 6.53
N LEU A 146 5.83 6.95 7.39
CA LEU A 146 6.11 8.32 6.95
C LEU A 146 7.35 8.38 6.06
N LYS A 147 8.40 7.63 6.42
CA LYS A 147 9.61 7.54 5.61
C LYS A 147 9.33 6.87 4.27
N VAL A 148 8.55 5.79 4.27
CA VAL A 148 8.11 5.12 3.04
C VAL A 148 7.36 6.08 2.13
N VAL A 149 6.40 6.83 2.65
CA VAL A 149 5.63 7.81 1.83
C VAL A 149 6.54 8.94 1.32
N ARG A 150 7.52 9.41 2.11
CA ARG A 150 8.49 10.41 1.62
C ARG A 150 9.27 9.87 0.41
N GLU A 151 9.73 8.63 0.48
CA GLU A 151 10.43 7.99 -0.63
C GLU A 151 9.51 7.79 -1.85
N MET A 152 8.26 7.33 -1.63
CA MET A 152 7.27 7.23 -2.71
C MET A 152 7.05 8.58 -3.41
N ARG A 153 6.95 9.68 -2.64
CA ARG A 153 6.82 11.04 -3.20
C ARG A 153 8.07 11.45 -3.98
N ARG A 154 9.26 11.17 -3.45
CA ARG A 154 10.52 11.54 -4.08
C ARG A 154 10.67 10.90 -5.47
N VAL A 155 10.38 9.60 -5.56
CA VAL A 155 10.55 8.85 -6.82
C VAL A 155 9.39 9.00 -7.79
N CYS A 156 8.24 9.50 -7.34
CA CYS A 156 7.10 9.80 -8.19
C CYS A 156 7.35 11.09 -8.98
N LYS A 157 7.04 11.13 -10.27
CA LYS A 157 7.16 12.33 -11.11
C LYS A 157 6.18 13.43 -10.67
N PRO A 158 6.47 14.73 -10.95
CA PRO A 158 5.48 15.78 -10.86
C PRO A 158 4.20 15.40 -11.65
N ASN A 159 3.04 15.69 -11.08
CA ASN A 159 1.74 15.27 -11.60
C ASN A 159 1.51 13.73 -11.69
N GLY A 160 2.47 12.92 -11.29
CA GLY A 160 2.33 11.48 -11.15
C GLY A 160 1.35 11.09 -10.04
N LYS A 161 0.98 9.82 -9.99
CA LYS A 161 0.02 9.30 -9.03
C LYS A 161 0.71 8.50 -7.93
N ILE A 162 0.31 8.75 -6.69
CA ILE A 162 0.64 7.89 -5.54
C ILE A 162 -0.66 7.19 -5.15
N VAL A 163 -0.65 5.85 -5.20
CA VAL A 163 -1.83 5.03 -4.98
C VAL A 163 -1.59 4.09 -3.80
N ILE A 164 -2.49 4.11 -2.84
CA ILE A 164 -2.39 3.30 -1.62
C ILE A 164 -3.71 2.53 -1.45
N VAL A 165 -3.63 1.21 -1.37
CA VAL A 165 -4.75 0.39 -0.90
C VAL A 165 -4.38 -0.17 0.45
N ASN A 166 -5.17 0.15 1.48
CA ASN A 166 -4.83 -0.29 2.81
C ASN A 166 -6.06 -0.37 3.72
N HIS A 167 -5.92 -1.13 4.82
CA HIS A 167 -6.86 -1.07 5.92
C HIS A 167 -6.63 0.23 6.72
N PHE A 168 -7.71 0.96 6.97
CA PHE A 168 -7.68 2.11 7.86
C PHE A 168 -8.74 1.94 8.94
N ARG A 169 -8.44 2.45 10.14
CA ARG A 169 -9.34 2.41 11.28
C ARG A 169 -10.71 3.01 10.92
N SER A 170 -11.76 2.39 11.42
CA SER A 170 -13.12 2.89 11.20
C SER A 170 -13.35 4.27 11.83
N ALA A 171 -14.06 5.13 11.12
CA ALA A 171 -14.58 6.38 11.69
C ALA A 171 -15.72 6.13 12.70
N ASN A 172 -16.32 4.94 12.74
CA ASN A 172 -17.32 4.57 13.72
C ASN A 172 -16.65 4.34 15.09
N PRO A 173 -17.07 5.03 16.18
CA PRO A 173 -16.41 4.95 17.47
C PRO A 173 -16.38 3.53 18.07
N VAL A 174 -17.40 2.72 17.83
CA VAL A 174 -17.48 1.35 18.35
C VAL A 174 -16.50 0.45 17.60
N LEU A 175 -16.50 0.48 16.27
CA LEU A 175 -15.57 -0.28 15.44
C LEU A 175 -14.12 0.18 15.66
N SER A 176 -13.89 1.48 15.82
CA SER A 176 -12.57 2.03 16.13
C SER A 176 -12.00 1.53 17.48
N ARG A 177 -12.88 1.33 18.49
CA ARG A 177 -12.45 0.71 19.76
C ARG A 177 -12.07 -0.75 19.56
N LEU A 178 -12.83 -1.47 18.75
CA LEU A 178 -12.53 -2.85 18.40
C LEU A 178 -11.20 -2.96 17.63
N ASP A 179 -10.98 -2.10 16.62
CA ASP A 179 -9.73 -2.04 15.86
C ASP A 179 -8.52 -1.83 16.79
N ARG A 180 -8.64 -0.91 17.76
CA ARG A 180 -7.60 -0.67 18.77
C ARG A 180 -7.37 -1.86 19.70
N ALA A 181 -8.43 -2.54 20.09
CA ALA A 181 -8.32 -3.72 20.99
C ALA A 181 -7.67 -4.91 20.26
N VAL A 182 -7.89 -5.06 18.96
CA VAL A 182 -7.34 -6.15 18.14
C VAL A 182 -5.93 -5.84 17.63
N SER A 183 -5.55 -4.56 17.50
CA SER A 183 -4.25 -4.12 16.95
C SER A 183 -3.03 -4.81 17.61
N PRO A 184 -2.94 -4.99 18.94
CA PRO A 184 -1.83 -5.72 19.56
C PRO A 184 -1.70 -7.18 19.11
N LEU A 185 -2.83 -7.82 18.73
CA LEU A 185 -2.84 -9.19 18.22
C LEU A 185 -2.42 -9.23 16.74
N THR A 186 -2.86 -8.24 15.94
CA THR A 186 -2.52 -8.19 14.50
C THR A 186 -1.05 -7.85 14.26
N VAL A 187 -0.39 -7.16 15.17
CA VAL A 187 1.07 -6.94 15.13
C VAL A 187 1.83 -8.27 15.07
N HIS A 188 1.37 -9.32 15.76
CA HIS A 188 2.01 -10.64 15.72
C HIS A 188 1.91 -11.35 14.36
N ILE A 189 1.01 -10.91 13.50
CA ILE A 189 0.90 -11.37 12.10
C ILE A 189 1.41 -10.34 11.09
N GLY A 190 2.17 -9.35 11.58
CA GLY A 190 2.94 -8.42 10.76
C GLY A 190 2.14 -7.24 10.22
N PHE A 191 0.99 -6.87 10.83
CA PHE A 191 0.27 -5.69 10.39
C PHE A 191 -0.42 -4.93 11.53
N LYS A 192 -0.60 -3.59 11.37
CA LYS A 192 -1.31 -2.72 12.31
C LYS A 192 -2.72 -2.44 11.79
N SER A 193 -3.75 -2.64 12.64
CA SER A 193 -5.15 -2.40 12.26
C SER A 193 -5.66 -1.01 12.65
N ASP A 194 -4.89 -0.22 13.38
CA ASP A 194 -5.31 1.03 14.01
C ASP A 194 -4.86 2.31 13.28
N LEU A 195 -4.35 2.18 12.04
CA LEU A 195 -3.93 3.33 11.25
C LEU A 195 -5.12 4.24 10.92
N ASP A 196 -5.05 5.48 11.40
CA ASP A 196 -6.06 6.51 11.15
C ASP A 196 -5.81 7.23 9.82
N LEU A 197 -6.75 7.16 8.89
CA LEU A 197 -6.58 7.75 7.55
C LEU A 197 -6.39 9.26 7.59
N PRO A 198 -7.23 10.08 8.29
CA PRO A 198 -7.02 11.52 8.37
C PRO A 198 -5.67 11.89 8.98
N GLY A 199 -5.27 11.23 10.07
CA GLY A 199 -3.98 11.45 10.72
C GLY A 199 -2.80 11.06 9.82
N PHE A 200 -2.91 9.95 9.10
CA PHE A 200 -1.92 9.52 8.12
C PHE A 200 -1.74 10.54 6.99
N LEU A 201 -2.83 11.02 6.40
CA LEU A 201 -2.80 12.03 5.35
C LEU A 201 -2.19 13.35 5.84
N ALA A 202 -2.57 13.81 7.04
CA ALA A 202 -2.04 15.03 7.64
C ALA A 202 -0.52 14.93 7.88
N GLN A 203 -0.03 13.80 8.40
CA GLN A 203 1.39 13.61 8.71
C GLN A 203 2.25 13.36 7.46
N THR A 204 1.71 12.72 6.44
CA THR A 204 2.42 12.48 5.18
C THR A 204 2.37 13.66 4.22
N GLY A 205 1.45 14.61 4.44
CA GLY A 205 1.19 15.72 3.53
C GLY A 205 0.63 15.28 2.19
N LEU A 206 0.11 14.05 2.08
CA LEU A 206 -0.56 13.57 0.89
C LEU A 206 -1.92 14.26 0.75
N ARG A 207 -2.20 14.76 -0.46
CA ARG A 207 -3.51 15.35 -0.82
C ARG A 207 -4.26 14.41 -1.73
N PRO A 208 -5.28 13.69 -1.21
CA PRO A 208 -6.03 12.75 -2.02
C PRO A 208 -6.89 13.48 -3.06
N ILE A 209 -6.87 12.98 -4.29
CA ILE A 209 -7.83 13.35 -5.34
C ILE A 209 -9.02 12.40 -5.38
N SER A 210 -8.87 11.19 -4.80
CA SER A 210 -9.95 10.24 -4.62
C SER A 210 -9.69 9.36 -3.39
N ILE A 211 -10.76 9.08 -2.64
CA ILE A 211 -10.79 8.08 -1.57
C ILE A 211 -12.02 7.21 -1.81
N GLU A 212 -11.82 5.94 -2.09
CA GLU A 212 -12.88 4.98 -2.36
C GLU A 212 -12.84 3.83 -1.35
N LYS A 213 -14.01 3.39 -0.88
CA LYS A 213 -14.12 2.17 -0.07
C LYS A 213 -14.01 0.96 -0.98
N VAL A 214 -13.18 0.01 -0.59
CA VAL A 214 -13.14 -1.30 -1.22
C VAL A 214 -14.32 -2.15 -0.71
N SER A 215 -14.71 -3.19 -1.45
CA SER A 215 -15.83 -4.08 -1.11
C SER A 215 -15.73 -4.73 0.28
N VAL A 216 -14.52 -4.85 0.83
CA VAL A 216 -14.27 -5.31 2.19
C VAL A 216 -14.36 -4.11 3.14
N PRO A 217 -15.16 -4.16 4.22
CA PRO A 217 -15.24 -3.07 5.19
C PRO A 217 -13.88 -2.65 5.72
N LEU A 218 -13.70 -1.33 5.95
CA LEU A 218 -12.49 -0.70 6.52
C LEU A 218 -11.29 -0.63 5.58
N TRP A 219 -11.40 -1.08 4.34
CA TRP A 219 -10.34 -0.96 3.36
C TRP A 219 -10.64 0.17 2.40
N HIS A 220 -9.62 0.99 2.15
CA HIS A 220 -9.74 2.16 1.30
C HIS A 220 -8.67 2.16 0.23
N LEU A 221 -9.06 2.59 -0.95
CA LEU A 221 -8.19 3.02 -2.02
C LEU A 221 -8.04 4.54 -1.92
N VAL A 222 -6.81 5.00 -1.76
CA VAL A 222 -6.45 6.41 -1.70
C VAL A 222 -5.58 6.73 -2.90
N ILE A 223 -5.99 7.68 -3.72
CA ILE A 223 -5.24 8.17 -4.86
C ILE A 223 -4.87 9.61 -4.62
N CYS A 224 -3.58 9.90 -4.65
CA CYS A 224 -3.03 11.25 -4.53
C CYS A 224 -2.30 11.62 -5.81
N ARG A 225 -2.29 12.91 -6.14
CA ARG A 225 -1.39 13.46 -7.15
C ARG A 225 -0.15 14.02 -6.46
N ARG A 226 1.02 13.79 -7.01
CA ARG A 226 2.22 14.47 -6.56
C ARG A 226 2.20 15.92 -7.11
N ASP A 227 2.25 16.87 -6.20
CA ASP A 227 2.41 18.32 -6.49
C ASP A 227 3.81 18.59 -7.02
#